data_1a4fa8ec7048ad0f83b04157fe91eee1
#
_entry.id   1a4fa8ec7048ad0f83b04157fe91eee1
#
_cell.length_a   1.000
_cell.length_b   1.000
_cell.length_c   1.000
_cell.angle_alpha   90.00
_cell.angle_beta   90.00
_cell.angle_gamma   90.00
#
_symmetry.space_group_name_H-M   'P 1'
#
loop_
_entity.id
_entity.type
_entity.pdbx_description
1 polymer ?
#
loop_
_entity_poly.entity_id
_entity_poly.type
_entity_poly.pdbx_seq_one_letter_code
_entity_poly.pdbx_strand_id
1 'polypeptide(L)'
;MDNKYSVYRQIRYDRTYRTLGKMNWIRVVLGAVLLVSIFFISGTVSEYFASRGNYAFAEKMMLAPAWMEKYKPETKAYLEAGALYEGGDYDGAYAAAVSVDTGELSDSKKTVYSAICTALYEHFDAAGDTGRTEELSERIRQCDVSNAE
;
A
#
# COMPACT_ATOMS: atom_id res chain seq x y z
N MET A 1 -41.23 -39.59 38.16
CA MET A 1 -40.42 -40.23 37.08
C MET A 1 -39.80 -39.25 36.08
N ASP A 2 -39.84 -37.94 36.36
CA ASP A 2 -39.53 -36.89 35.34
C ASP A 2 -38.12 -36.23 35.41
N ASN A 3 -37.28 -36.65 36.35
CA ASN A 3 -36.01 -35.92 36.57
C ASN A 3 -34.85 -36.37 35.65
N LYS A 4 -34.89 -37.55 35.06
CA LYS A 4 -33.83 -38.02 34.17
C LYS A 4 -33.85 -37.32 32.79
N TYR A 5 -35.03 -37.01 32.27
CA TYR A 5 -35.17 -36.34 30.97
C TYR A 5 -34.74 -34.87 30.98
N SER A 6 -34.91 -34.19 32.12
CA SER A 6 -34.48 -32.78 32.26
C SER A 6 -32.95 -32.64 32.23
N VAL A 7 -32.21 -33.56 32.89
CA VAL A 7 -30.75 -33.58 32.95
C VAL A 7 -30.14 -33.88 31.58
N TYR A 8 -30.70 -34.85 30.84
CA TYR A 8 -30.24 -35.17 29.48
C TYR A 8 -30.47 -34.02 28.48
N ARG A 9 -31.55 -33.27 28.63
CA ARG A 9 -31.83 -32.09 27.81
C ARG A 9 -30.87 -30.95 28.12
N GLN A 10 -30.52 -30.74 29.37
CA GLN A 10 -29.55 -29.72 29.80
C GLN A 10 -28.13 -30.02 29.32
N ILE A 11 -27.66 -31.27 29.43
CA ILE A 11 -26.34 -31.72 28.93
C ILE A 11 -26.21 -31.55 27.40
N ARG A 12 -27.32 -31.84 26.67
CA ARG A 12 -27.33 -31.68 25.21
C ARG A 12 -27.28 -30.19 24.82
N TYR A 13 -27.94 -29.31 25.53
CA TYR A 13 -27.90 -27.87 25.35
C TYR A 13 -26.49 -27.33 25.60
N ASP A 14 -25.86 -27.64 26.71
CA ASP A 14 -24.52 -27.18 27.07
C ASP A 14 -23.46 -27.61 26.05
N ARG A 15 -23.57 -28.84 25.53
CA ARG A 15 -22.64 -29.34 24.50
C ARG A 15 -22.81 -28.59 23.17
N THR A 16 -24.05 -28.26 22.80
CA THR A 16 -24.35 -27.54 21.56
C THR A 16 -23.88 -26.07 21.64
N TYR A 17 -24.07 -25.41 22.77
CA TYR A 17 -23.60 -24.04 22.98
C TYR A 17 -22.08 -23.96 23.03
N ARG A 18 -21.37 -24.93 23.62
CA ARG A 18 -19.91 -24.99 23.61
C ARG A 18 -19.33 -25.19 22.21
N THR A 19 -19.96 -26.00 21.39
CA THR A 19 -19.52 -26.23 20.00
C THR A 19 -19.81 -25.02 19.12
N LEU A 20 -20.96 -24.38 19.28
CA LEU A 20 -21.31 -23.13 18.59
C LEU A 20 -20.36 -21.98 18.98
N GLY A 21 -20.02 -21.84 20.27
CA GLY A 21 -19.05 -20.83 20.72
C GLY A 21 -17.66 -21.03 20.12
N LYS A 22 -17.16 -22.28 20.07
CA LYS A 22 -15.88 -22.60 19.42
C LYS A 22 -15.92 -22.36 17.91
N MET A 23 -17.02 -22.69 17.24
CA MET A 23 -17.18 -22.50 15.80
C MET A 23 -17.28 -21.02 15.42
N ASN A 24 -17.90 -20.19 16.25
CA ASN A 24 -17.94 -18.75 16.06
C ASN A 24 -16.56 -18.12 16.27
N TRP A 25 -15.79 -18.56 17.25
CA TRP A 25 -14.43 -18.10 17.48
C TRP A 25 -13.50 -18.43 16.29
N ILE A 26 -13.58 -19.65 15.75
CA ILE A 26 -12.80 -20.03 14.56
C ILE A 26 -13.15 -19.14 13.36
N ARG A 27 -14.42 -18.79 13.16
CA ARG A 27 -14.84 -17.88 12.08
C ARG A 27 -14.29 -16.48 12.27
N VAL A 28 -14.27 -15.97 13.50
CA VAL A 28 -13.68 -14.66 13.84
C VAL A 28 -12.18 -14.65 13.57
N VAL A 29 -11.46 -15.70 14.00
CA VAL A 29 -10.02 -15.83 13.75
C VAL A 29 -9.72 -15.94 12.26
N LEU A 30 -10.46 -16.77 11.51
CA LEU A 30 -10.32 -16.88 10.06
C LEU A 30 -10.60 -15.54 9.36
N GLY A 31 -11.64 -14.82 9.79
CA GLY A 31 -11.94 -13.49 9.26
C GLY A 31 -10.82 -12.49 9.52
N ALA A 32 -10.23 -12.49 10.72
CA ALA A 32 -9.09 -11.65 11.06
C ALA A 32 -7.84 -11.99 10.23
N VAL A 33 -7.54 -13.28 10.06
CA VAL A 33 -6.42 -13.75 9.24
C VAL A 33 -6.61 -13.33 7.78
N LEU A 34 -7.81 -13.49 7.23
CA LEU A 34 -8.13 -13.04 5.86
C LEU A 34 -7.94 -11.53 5.70
N LEU A 35 -8.43 -10.73 6.64
CA LEU A 35 -8.26 -9.28 6.60
C LEU A 35 -6.77 -8.89 6.63
N VAL A 36 -5.99 -9.47 7.54
CA VAL A 36 -4.54 -9.23 7.61
C VAL A 36 -3.86 -9.64 6.29
N SER A 37 -4.23 -10.79 5.72
CA SER A 37 -3.68 -11.28 4.45
C SER A 37 -3.99 -10.32 3.30
N ILE A 38 -5.19 -9.73 3.24
CA ILE A 38 -5.57 -8.75 2.22
C ILE A 38 -4.64 -7.53 2.27
N PHE A 39 -4.28 -7.04 3.46
CA PHE A 39 -3.36 -5.90 3.58
C PHE A 39 -1.95 -6.24 3.08
N PHE A 40 -1.40 -7.40 3.44
CA PHE A 40 -0.09 -7.82 2.93
C PHE A 40 -0.09 -8.03 1.42
N ILE A 41 -1.12 -8.67 0.88
CA ILE A 41 -1.25 -8.90 -0.57
C ILE A 41 -1.43 -7.57 -1.32
N SER A 42 -2.18 -6.61 -0.76
CA SER A 42 -2.43 -5.32 -1.41
C SER A 42 -1.13 -4.53 -1.64
N GLY A 43 -0.19 -4.54 -0.67
CA GLY A 43 1.13 -3.92 -0.82
C GLY A 43 1.93 -4.53 -1.97
N THR A 44 2.03 -5.86 -2.02
CA THR A 44 2.76 -6.58 -3.08
C THR A 44 2.14 -6.37 -4.46
N VAL A 45 0.80 -6.39 -4.54
CA VAL A 45 0.06 -6.13 -5.79
C VAL A 45 0.29 -4.69 -6.25
N SER A 46 0.22 -3.72 -5.34
CA SER A 46 0.50 -2.32 -5.64
C SER A 46 1.91 -2.14 -6.21
N GLU A 47 2.95 -2.69 -5.58
CA GLU A 47 4.33 -2.64 -6.07
C GLU A 47 4.50 -3.29 -7.45
N TYR A 48 3.83 -4.41 -7.70
CA TYR A 48 3.84 -5.08 -9.00
C TYR A 48 3.26 -4.19 -10.12
N PHE A 49 2.14 -3.50 -9.88
CA PHE A 49 1.57 -2.59 -10.87
C PHE A 49 2.38 -1.30 -11.02
N ALA A 50 2.91 -0.76 -9.93
CA ALA A 50 3.80 0.40 -9.97
C ALA A 50 5.07 0.13 -10.80
N SER A 51 5.68 -1.04 -10.64
CA SER A 51 6.87 -1.42 -11.44
C SER A 51 6.59 -1.59 -12.93
N ARG A 52 5.33 -1.68 -13.33
CA ARG A 52 4.88 -1.72 -14.74
C ARG A 52 4.39 -0.37 -15.26
N GLY A 53 4.51 0.70 -14.48
CA GLY A 53 4.08 2.02 -14.86
C GLY A 53 2.57 2.26 -14.78
N ASN A 54 1.80 1.40 -14.10
CA ASN A 54 0.37 1.59 -13.87
C ASN A 54 0.15 2.15 -12.46
N TYR A 55 0.51 3.41 -12.26
CA TYR A 55 0.57 4.05 -10.95
C TYR A 55 -0.82 4.33 -10.38
N ALA A 56 -1.78 4.77 -11.22
CA ALA A 56 -3.15 5.04 -10.80
C ALA A 56 -3.87 3.78 -10.27
N PHE A 57 -3.57 2.62 -10.84
CA PHE A 57 -4.10 1.36 -10.34
C PHE A 57 -3.36 0.91 -9.08
N ALA A 58 -2.04 1.08 -9.04
CA ALA A 58 -1.21 0.76 -7.88
C ALA A 58 -1.64 1.54 -6.63
N GLU A 59 -1.90 2.84 -6.76
CA GLU A 59 -2.42 3.70 -5.69
C GLU A 59 -3.77 3.20 -5.16
N LYS A 60 -4.72 2.88 -6.04
CA LYS A 60 -6.05 2.37 -5.66
C LYS A 60 -6.00 1.00 -4.99
N MET A 61 -5.05 0.16 -5.36
CA MET A 61 -4.86 -1.18 -4.77
C MET A 61 -4.16 -1.13 -3.42
N MET A 62 -3.52 -0.03 -3.08
CA MET A 62 -2.91 0.17 -1.78
C MET A 62 -3.98 0.45 -0.72
N LEU A 63 -4.59 -0.62 -0.22
CA LEU A 63 -5.58 -0.59 0.87
C LEU A 63 -4.88 -0.36 2.21
N ALA A 64 -4.15 0.76 2.34
CA ALA A 64 -3.59 1.16 3.61
C ALA A 64 -4.70 1.80 4.45
N PRO A 65 -5.11 1.22 5.60
CA PRO A 65 -6.02 1.92 6.50
C PRO A 65 -5.37 3.23 6.97
N ALA A 66 -6.18 4.26 7.20
CA ALA A 66 -5.71 5.61 7.55
C ALA A 66 -4.69 5.65 8.71
N TRP A 67 -4.72 4.66 9.63
CA TRP A 67 -3.74 4.53 10.69
C TRP A 67 -2.38 3.98 10.20
N MET A 68 -2.32 3.27 9.05
CA MET A 68 -1.07 2.82 8.42
C MET A 68 -0.42 3.91 7.56
N GLU A 69 -1.17 4.86 7.03
CA GLU A 69 -0.63 6.04 6.32
C GLU A 69 0.35 6.83 7.20
N LYS A 70 0.08 6.86 8.50
CA LYS A 70 0.96 7.49 9.49
C LYS A 70 2.35 6.85 9.58
N TYR A 71 2.49 5.59 9.17
CA TYR A 71 3.75 4.83 9.27
C TYR A 71 4.51 4.71 7.95
N LYS A 72 3.87 5.02 6.80
CA LYS A 72 4.51 4.97 5.48
C LYS A 72 4.01 6.08 4.54
N PRO A 73 4.11 7.37 4.94
CA PRO A 73 3.66 8.48 4.10
C PRO A 73 4.40 8.50 2.75
N GLU A 74 5.68 8.14 2.73
CA GLU A 74 6.53 8.08 1.53
C GLU A 74 6.01 7.10 0.48
N THR A 75 5.46 5.97 0.91
CA THR A 75 4.93 4.96 -0.01
C THR A 75 3.70 5.46 -0.77
N LYS A 76 2.93 6.35 -0.16
CA LYS A 76 1.77 6.97 -0.81
C LYS A 76 2.19 8.10 -1.73
N ALA A 77 3.12 8.95 -1.29
CA ALA A 77 3.53 10.13 -2.03
C ALA A 77 4.13 9.78 -3.41
N TYR A 78 4.98 8.75 -3.52
CA TYR A 78 5.53 8.39 -4.83
C TYR A 78 4.49 7.76 -5.76
N LEU A 79 3.52 6.99 -5.24
CA LEU A 79 2.42 6.45 -6.04
C LEU A 79 1.47 7.54 -6.49
N GLU A 80 1.17 8.51 -5.62
CA GLU A 80 0.38 9.70 -5.95
C GLU A 80 1.04 10.52 -7.06
N ALA A 81 2.37 10.74 -6.96
CA ALA A 81 3.11 11.42 -8.03
C ALA A 81 2.97 10.70 -9.37
N GLY A 82 3.10 9.36 -9.40
CA GLY A 82 2.93 8.56 -10.60
C GLY A 82 1.50 8.61 -11.13
N ALA A 83 0.49 8.52 -10.27
CA ALA A 83 -0.93 8.57 -10.66
C ALA A 83 -1.33 9.93 -11.24
N LEU A 84 -0.84 11.03 -10.66
CA LEU A 84 -1.02 12.38 -11.18
C LEU A 84 -0.34 12.56 -12.54
N TYR A 85 0.88 12.01 -12.71
CA TYR A 85 1.58 12.00 -13.98
C TYR A 85 0.77 11.27 -15.07
N GLU A 86 0.25 10.05 -14.78
CA GLU A 86 -0.64 9.31 -15.70
C GLU A 86 -1.93 10.08 -16.02
N GLY A 87 -2.44 10.85 -15.06
CA GLY A 87 -3.62 11.70 -15.22
C GLY A 87 -3.36 12.99 -16.03
N GLY A 88 -2.10 13.31 -16.34
CA GLY A 88 -1.69 14.53 -17.04
C GLY A 88 -1.61 15.77 -16.15
N ASP A 89 -1.72 15.62 -14.83
CA ASP A 89 -1.47 16.70 -13.85
C ASP A 89 0.02 16.72 -13.47
N TYR A 90 0.83 17.29 -14.37
CA TYR A 90 2.29 17.33 -14.20
C TYR A 90 2.74 18.24 -13.06
N ASP A 91 2.00 19.33 -12.79
CA ASP A 91 2.32 20.24 -11.67
C ASP A 91 2.04 19.56 -10.32
N GLY A 92 0.90 18.88 -10.21
CA GLY A 92 0.58 18.07 -9.03
C GLY A 92 1.56 16.91 -8.84
N ALA A 93 1.90 16.20 -9.93
CA ALA A 93 2.87 15.12 -9.91
C ALA A 93 4.26 15.57 -9.44
N TYR A 94 4.73 16.72 -9.91
CA TYR A 94 5.97 17.32 -9.46
C TYR A 94 5.93 17.66 -7.96
N ALA A 95 4.87 18.35 -7.49
CA ALA A 95 4.74 18.68 -6.08
C ALA A 95 4.72 17.44 -5.17
N ALA A 96 4.01 16.40 -5.59
CA ALA A 96 4.00 15.12 -4.88
C ALA A 96 5.37 14.43 -4.89
N ALA A 97 6.07 14.40 -6.04
CA ALA A 97 7.39 13.81 -6.17
C ALA A 97 8.42 14.50 -5.26
N VAL A 98 8.44 15.82 -5.22
CA VAL A 98 9.38 16.61 -4.38
C VAL A 98 9.13 16.37 -2.89
N SER A 99 7.90 16.04 -2.48
CA SER A 99 7.56 15.77 -1.08
C SER A 99 8.07 14.41 -0.57
N VAL A 100 8.51 13.51 -1.46
CA VAL A 100 8.98 12.17 -1.10
C VAL A 100 10.33 12.23 -0.38
N ASP A 101 10.43 11.60 0.79
CA ASP A 101 11.69 11.35 1.46
C ASP A 101 12.35 10.09 0.89
N THR A 102 13.39 10.27 0.07
CA THR A 102 14.10 9.15 -0.59
C THR A 102 14.85 8.25 0.38
N GLY A 103 15.20 8.74 1.60
CA GLY A 103 15.86 7.97 2.63
C GLY A 103 14.98 6.85 3.22
N GLU A 104 13.66 7.05 3.21
CA GLU A 104 12.68 6.11 3.73
C GLU A 104 12.21 5.06 2.69
N LEU A 105 12.61 5.21 1.42
CA LEU A 105 12.25 4.28 0.36
C LEU A 105 13.15 3.05 0.34
N SER A 106 12.56 1.85 0.17
CA SER A 106 13.30 0.64 -0.17
C SER A 106 13.83 0.72 -1.61
N ASP A 107 14.87 -0.07 -1.94
CA ASP A 107 15.51 -0.03 -3.27
C ASP A 107 14.53 -0.29 -4.43
N SER A 108 13.57 -1.22 -4.24
CA SER A 108 12.51 -1.46 -5.23
C SER A 108 11.64 -0.23 -5.49
N LYS A 109 11.32 0.52 -4.43
CA LYS A 109 10.53 1.76 -4.52
C LYS A 109 11.34 2.91 -5.09
N LYS A 110 12.64 3.01 -4.75
CA LYS A 110 13.57 3.99 -5.35
C LYS A 110 13.64 3.84 -6.85
N THR A 111 13.68 2.60 -7.35
CA THR A 111 13.68 2.33 -8.79
C THR A 111 12.42 2.85 -9.48
N VAL A 112 11.24 2.60 -8.88
CA VAL A 112 9.96 3.10 -9.40
C VAL A 112 9.88 4.62 -9.32
N TYR A 113 10.27 5.19 -8.18
CA TYR A 113 10.28 6.63 -7.96
C TYR A 113 11.23 7.36 -8.92
N SER A 114 12.44 6.82 -9.15
CA SER A 114 13.40 7.35 -10.13
C SER A 114 12.81 7.35 -11.53
N ALA A 115 12.07 6.30 -11.93
CA ALA A 115 11.39 6.27 -13.23
C ALA A 115 10.32 7.35 -13.35
N ILE A 116 9.56 7.64 -12.28
CA ILE A 116 8.58 8.74 -12.27
C ILE A 116 9.28 10.09 -12.38
N CYS A 117 10.34 10.32 -11.60
CA CYS A 117 11.15 11.54 -11.68
C CYS A 117 11.77 11.75 -13.06
N THR A 118 12.23 10.68 -13.72
CA THR A 118 12.75 10.74 -15.08
C THR A 118 11.70 11.14 -16.10
N ALA A 119 10.50 10.58 -16.02
CA ALA A 119 9.40 10.93 -16.90
C ALA A 119 8.94 12.40 -16.70
N LEU A 120 8.90 12.88 -15.46
CA LEU A 120 8.65 14.29 -15.16
C LEU A 120 9.78 15.20 -15.67
N TYR A 121 11.03 14.79 -15.50
CA TYR A 121 12.19 15.52 -16.02
C TYR A 121 12.07 15.71 -17.53
N GLU A 122 11.80 14.64 -18.30
CA GLU A 122 11.63 14.72 -19.75
C GLU A 122 10.51 15.68 -20.16
N HIS A 123 9.41 15.69 -19.40
CA HIS A 123 8.28 16.60 -19.65
C HIS A 123 8.68 18.07 -19.43
N PHE A 124 9.32 18.39 -18.30
CA PHE A 124 9.70 19.78 -17.99
C PHE A 124 10.91 20.26 -18.80
N ASP A 125 11.82 19.36 -19.18
CA ASP A 125 12.94 19.68 -20.09
C ASP A 125 12.40 20.09 -21.48
N ALA A 126 11.43 19.36 -22.00
CA ALA A 126 10.76 19.71 -23.25
C ALA A 126 10.00 21.04 -23.15
N ALA A 127 9.52 21.43 -21.96
CA ALA A 127 8.91 22.73 -21.69
C ALA A 127 9.92 23.87 -21.44
N GLY A 128 11.21 23.54 -21.27
CA GLY A 128 12.27 24.52 -20.96
C GLY A 128 12.29 24.99 -19.50
N ASP A 129 11.64 24.28 -18.59
CA ASP A 129 11.61 24.60 -17.15
C ASP A 129 12.86 24.07 -16.43
N THR A 130 13.94 24.87 -16.51
CA THR A 130 15.26 24.50 -15.95
C THR A 130 15.24 24.38 -14.43
N GLY A 131 14.38 25.11 -13.71
CA GLY A 131 14.32 25.04 -12.26
C GLY A 131 13.80 23.67 -11.77
N ARG A 132 12.73 23.18 -12.37
CA ARG A 132 12.16 21.87 -12.03
C ARG A 132 13.03 20.71 -12.49
N THR A 133 13.67 20.83 -13.65
CA THR A 133 14.57 19.78 -14.15
C THR A 133 15.82 19.63 -13.28
N GLU A 134 16.39 20.72 -12.76
CA GLU A 134 17.52 20.64 -11.84
C GLU A 134 17.17 19.90 -10.55
N GLU A 135 16.01 20.21 -9.94
CA GLU A 135 15.54 19.54 -8.73
C GLU A 135 15.24 18.06 -8.96
N LEU A 136 14.57 17.70 -10.06
CA LEU A 136 14.28 16.33 -10.41
C LEU A 136 15.57 15.53 -10.69
N SER A 137 16.57 16.14 -11.36
CA SER A 137 17.86 15.48 -11.59
C SER A 137 18.57 15.13 -10.27
N GLU A 138 18.49 16.01 -9.28
CA GLU A 138 19.05 15.75 -7.95
C GLU A 138 18.32 14.60 -7.24
N ARG A 139 16.98 14.51 -7.37
CA ARG A 139 16.19 13.41 -6.84
C ARG A 139 16.54 12.06 -7.47
N ILE A 140 16.73 12.04 -8.79
CA ILE A 140 17.18 10.84 -9.52
C ILE A 140 18.55 10.40 -9.00
N ARG A 141 19.50 11.33 -8.88
CA ARG A 141 20.85 11.06 -8.39
C ARG A 141 20.85 10.48 -6.95
N GLN A 142 19.99 10.97 -6.07
CA GLN A 142 19.83 10.45 -4.70
C GLN A 142 19.36 8.99 -4.68
N CYS A 143 18.53 8.58 -5.66
CA CYS A 143 18.12 7.20 -5.79
C CYS A 143 19.25 6.28 -6.28
N ASP A 144 20.11 6.75 -7.20
CA ASP A 144 21.18 5.97 -7.80
C ASP A 144 22.34 5.72 -6.83
N VAL A 145 22.72 6.72 -6.03
CA VAL A 145 23.82 6.61 -5.05
C VAL A 145 23.56 5.55 -3.99
N SER A 146 22.32 5.35 -3.60
CA SER A 146 21.96 4.36 -2.57
C SER A 146 21.98 2.91 -3.05
N ASN A 147 22.07 2.67 -4.37
CA ASN A 147 22.19 1.34 -4.96
C ASN A 147 23.66 0.88 -5.12
N ALA A 148 24.63 1.72 -4.74
CA ALA A 148 26.06 1.48 -4.94
C ALA A 148 26.82 1.08 -3.65
N GLU A 149 26.12 1.03 -2.49
CA GLU A 149 26.67 0.54 -1.22
C GLU A 149 26.10 -0.84 -0.86
#